data_1c0044df16f617fbf0807c6ec85c9086
#
_entry.id   1c0044df16f617fbf0807c6ec85c9086
#
_cell.length_a   1.000
_cell.length_b   1.000
_cell.length_c   1.000
_cell.angle_alpha   90.00
_cell.angle_beta   90.00
_cell.angle_gamma   90.00
#
_symmetry.space_group_name_H-M   'P 1'
#
loop_
_entity.id
_entity.type
_entity.pdbx_description
1 polymer ?
#
loop_
_entity_poly.entity_id
_entity_poly.type
_entity_poly.pdbx_seq_one_letter_code
_entity_poly.pdbx_strand_id
1 'polypeptide(L)'
;MIFRILNYDATTYINQVESKKEVHPVGSFVFYTGDKKWNTPLELNDYFDIPEELKEYVNDWKIKVVDVKEIDASKIKDEQTRYFIEAIQEMYKGNYEGLHRRIKMNRDNFIYAAIITGSLDLIRDLPEGDEIDMCEGMERMAEEFRNEGRSEGKLEEKRSTLKEQLEIKLGTISNNLELQLTNATLEKLNILTRNIFNITNEEDVLKIIN
;
A
#
# COMPACT_ATOMS: atom_id res chain seq x y z
N MET A 1 -10.98 13.28 -14.58
CA MET A 1 -10.94 12.00 -15.34
C MET A 1 -11.82 12.09 -16.59
N ILE A 2 -13.06 12.53 -16.50
CA ILE A 2 -14.05 12.53 -17.60
C ILE A 2 -13.56 13.25 -18.87
N PHE A 3 -12.94 14.42 -18.74
CA PHE A 3 -12.37 15.15 -19.89
C PHE A 3 -11.31 14.37 -20.67
N ARG A 4 -10.55 13.49 -19.98
CA ARG A 4 -9.56 12.64 -20.65
C ARG A 4 -10.24 11.54 -21.44
N ILE A 5 -11.28 10.92 -20.89
CA ILE A 5 -12.05 9.88 -21.57
C ILE A 5 -12.75 10.48 -22.80
N LEU A 6 -13.41 11.63 -22.64
CA LEU A 6 -14.03 12.34 -23.75
C LEU A 6 -13.04 12.61 -24.90
N ASN A 7 -11.83 13.06 -24.57
CA ASN A 7 -10.79 13.29 -25.57
C ASN A 7 -10.35 11.99 -26.26
N TYR A 8 -10.21 10.88 -25.51
CA TYR A 8 -9.83 9.60 -26.11
C TYR A 8 -10.91 9.04 -27.03
N ASP A 9 -12.17 9.13 -26.62
CA ASP A 9 -13.31 8.66 -27.41
C ASP A 9 -13.45 9.50 -28.69
N ALA A 10 -13.39 10.83 -28.58
CA ALA A 10 -13.43 11.74 -29.70
C ALA A 10 -12.29 11.47 -30.71
N THR A 11 -11.06 11.33 -30.19
CA THR A 11 -9.88 11.02 -31.03
C THR A 11 -10.04 9.67 -31.72
N THR A 12 -10.60 8.67 -31.03
CA THR A 12 -10.82 7.33 -31.62
C THR A 12 -11.83 7.40 -32.76
N TYR A 13 -12.95 8.12 -32.60
CA TYR A 13 -13.92 8.31 -33.66
C TYR A 13 -13.34 9.07 -34.86
N ILE A 14 -12.58 10.16 -34.60
CA ILE A 14 -11.92 10.93 -35.67
C ILE A 14 -10.97 10.02 -36.45
N ASN A 15 -10.14 9.24 -35.80
CA ASN A 15 -9.20 8.32 -36.43
C ASN A 15 -9.91 7.25 -37.28
N GLN A 16 -11.06 6.73 -36.85
CA GLN A 16 -11.87 5.80 -37.65
C GLN A 16 -12.35 6.45 -38.93
N VAL A 17 -12.88 7.66 -38.85
CA VAL A 17 -13.39 8.40 -40.02
C VAL A 17 -12.24 8.75 -40.98
N GLU A 18 -11.14 9.30 -40.48
CA GLU A 18 -9.97 9.68 -41.31
C GLU A 18 -9.33 8.47 -41.99
N SER A 19 -9.32 7.33 -41.34
CA SER A 19 -8.79 6.08 -41.88
C SER A 19 -9.72 5.45 -42.90
N LYS A 20 -10.87 6.04 -43.19
CA LYS A 20 -11.92 5.50 -44.09
C LYS A 20 -12.34 4.07 -43.74
N LYS A 21 -12.30 3.71 -42.48
CA LYS A 21 -12.77 2.44 -41.95
C LYS A 21 -14.23 2.54 -41.56
N GLU A 22 -14.87 1.39 -41.41
CA GLU A 22 -16.17 1.34 -40.79
C GLU A 22 -16.12 1.93 -39.37
N VAL A 23 -17.07 2.81 -39.06
CA VAL A 23 -17.10 3.46 -37.72
C VAL A 23 -17.83 2.55 -36.76
N HIS A 24 -17.11 2.09 -35.74
CA HIS A 24 -17.64 1.27 -34.68
C HIS A 24 -17.84 2.09 -33.40
N PRO A 25 -18.84 1.74 -32.58
CA PRO A 25 -19.06 2.41 -31.32
C PRO A 25 -17.86 2.22 -30.38
N VAL A 26 -17.47 3.30 -29.68
CA VAL A 26 -16.42 3.29 -28.67
C VAL A 26 -17.06 3.24 -27.29
N GLY A 27 -16.69 2.24 -26.51
CA GLY A 27 -17.12 2.12 -25.12
C GLY A 27 -15.91 2.28 -24.20
N SER A 28 -15.93 3.30 -23.37
CA SER A 28 -14.85 3.58 -22.43
C SER A 28 -15.28 3.38 -20.97
N PHE A 29 -14.42 2.80 -20.18
CA PHE A 29 -14.60 2.67 -18.74
C PHE A 29 -13.29 2.91 -18.01
N VAL A 30 -13.39 3.33 -16.75
CA VAL A 30 -12.26 3.50 -15.85
C VAL A 30 -12.15 2.27 -14.98
N PHE A 31 -11.05 1.52 -15.11
CA PHE A 31 -10.70 0.50 -14.15
C PHE A 31 -10.01 1.18 -12.97
N TYR A 32 -10.73 1.29 -11.85
CA TYR A 32 -10.28 2.04 -10.69
C TYR A 32 -9.61 1.12 -9.68
N THR A 33 -8.36 1.43 -9.40
CA THR A 33 -7.52 0.67 -8.47
C THR A 33 -7.08 1.51 -7.26
N GLY A 34 -7.74 2.65 -6.99
CA GLY A 34 -7.38 3.49 -5.87
C GLY A 34 -7.86 2.93 -4.53
N ASP A 35 -7.12 3.21 -3.46
CA ASP A 35 -7.47 2.82 -2.10
C ASP A 35 -8.78 3.48 -1.62
N LYS A 36 -8.91 4.80 -1.85
CA LYS A 36 -10.10 5.56 -1.46
C LYS A 36 -11.26 5.32 -2.41
N LYS A 37 -12.47 5.46 -1.90
CA LYS A 37 -13.67 5.41 -2.74
C LYS A 37 -13.62 6.48 -3.83
N TRP A 38 -14.07 6.14 -5.04
CA TRP A 38 -14.22 7.11 -6.13
C TRP A 38 -15.13 8.27 -5.69
N ASN A 39 -14.67 9.50 -5.87
CA ASN A 39 -15.36 10.70 -5.39
C ASN A 39 -15.50 11.81 -6.45
N THR A 40 -15.20 11.51 -7.72
CA THR A 40 -15.33 12.46 -8.81
C THR A 40 -16.64 12.24 -9.58
N PRO A 41 -17.28 13.28 -10.13
CA PRO A 41 -18.48 13.12 -10.93
C PRO A 41 -18.32 12.12 -12.07
N LEU A 42 -19.38 11.38 -12.37
CA LEU A 42 -19.44 10.39 -13.44
C LEU A 42 -20.05 10.95 -14.73
N GLU A 43 -20.68 12.09 -14.65
CA GLU A 43 -21.31 12.79 -15.77
C GLU A 43 -20.62 14.15 -16.00
N LEU A 44 -20.47 14.55 -17.25
CA LEU A 44 -19.80 15.80 -17.62
C LEU A 44 -20.55 17.01 -17.09
N ASN A 45 -21.88 16.95 -17.15
CA ASN A 45 -22.74 18.05 -16.73
C ASN A 45 -22.67 18.33 -15.23
N ASP A 46 -22.26 17.35 -14.41
CA ASP A 46 -22.06 17.54 -12.96
C ASP A 46 -20.86 18.44 -12.62
N TYR A 47 -20.03 18.78 -13.60
CA TYR A 47 -18.93 19.74 -13.43
C TYR A 47 -19.32 21.19 -13.62
N PHE A 48 -20.55 21.45 -14.09
CA PHE A 48 -21.00 22.77 -14.49
C PHE A 48 -22.29 23.14 -13.78
N ASP A 49 -22.42 24.43 -13.47
CA ASP A 49 -23.71 25.02 -13.08
C ASP A 49 -24.44 25.46 -14.35
N ILE A 50 -25.29 24.56 -14.90
CA ILE A 50 -25.99 24.76 -16.17
C ILE A 50 -27.40 25.25 -15.86
N PRO A 51 -27.76 26.50 -16.30
CA PRO A 51 -29.13 26.98 -16.23
C PRO A 51 -30.11 25.99 -16.86
N GLU A 52 -31.31 25.84 -16.27
CA GLU A 52 -32.29 24.82 -16.71
C GLU A 52 -32.63 24.96 -18.20
N GLU A 53 -32.73 26.22 -18.69
CA GLU A 53 -33.07 26.53 -20.07
C GLU A 53 -31.99 26.11 -21.07
N LEU A 54 -30.76 25.88 -20.59
CA LEU A 54 -29.63 25.52 -21.46
C LEU A 54 -29.28 24.03 -21.37
N LYS A 55 -29.87 23.26 -20.46
CA LYS A 55 -29.55 21.85 -20.30
C LYS A 55 -29.81 21.01 -21.56
N GLU A 56 -30.87 21.33 -22.31
CA GLU A 56 -31.20 20.62 -23.55
C GLU A 56 -30.18 20.81 -24.68
N TYR A 57 -29.37 21.88 -24.60
CA TYR A 57 -28.35 22.22 -25.61
C TYR A 57 -26.95 21.74 -25.22
N VAL A 58 -26.75 21.32 -23.99
CA VAL A 58 -25.44 20.85 -23.51
C VAL A 58 -25.39 19.33 -23.60
N ASN A 59 -24.48 18.82 -24.43
CA ASN A 59 -24.26 17.38 -24.49
C ASN A 59 -23.61 16.89 -23.23
N ASP A 60 -24.18 15.84 -22.66
CA ASP A 60 -23.59 15.14 -21.53
C ASP A 60 -22.68 14.01 -22.01
N TRP A 61 -21.67 13.68 -21.20
CA TRP A 61 -20.79 12.56 -21.40
C TRP A 61 -20.67 11.77 -20.11
N LYS A 62 -20.93 10.47 -20.18
CA LYS A 62 -20.93 9.62 -18.99
C LYS A 62 -19.77 8.64 -19.03
N ILE A 63 -19.14 8.44 -17.89
CA ILE A 63 -18.12 7.43 -17.71
C ILE A 63 -18.62 6.32 -16.80
N LYS A 64 -18.15 5.11 -17.08
CA LYS A 64 -18.37 3.97 -16.19
C LYS A 64 -17.10 3.69 -15.40
N VAL A 65 -17.21 3.65 -14.10
CA VAL A 65 -16.12 3.25 -13.20
C VAL A 65 -16.34 1.82 -12.74
N VAL A 66 -15.31 1.01 -12.87
CA VAL A 66 -15.24 -0.35 -12.35
C VAL A 66 -14.21 -0.34 -11.23
N ASP A 67 -14.66 -0.31 -9.99
CA ASP A 67 -13.77 -0.39 -8.81
C ASP A 67 -13.34 -1.84 -8.60
N VAL A 68 -12.04 -2.08 -8.61
CA VAL A 68 -11.46 -3.42 -8.43
C VAL A 68 -11.92 -4.07 -7.13
N LYS A 69 -12.17 -3.28 -6.09
CA LYS A 69 -12.62 -3.76 -4.78
C LYS A 69 -14.03 -4.30 -4.77
N GLU A 70 -14.86 -3.87 -5.74
CA GLU A 70 -16.28 -4.27 -5.86
C GLU A 70 -16.49 -5.38 -6.90
N ILE A 71 -15.44 -5.81 -7.61
CA ILE A 71 -15.54 -6.88 -8.59
C ILE A 71 -15.80 -8.22 -7.90
N ASP A 72 -16.83 -8.94 -8.35
CA ASP A 72 -17.03 -10.33 -7.98
C ASP A 72 -16.07 -11.23 -8.77
N ALA A 73 -14.91 -11.49 -8.18
CA ALA A 73 -13.84 -12.27 -8.80
C ALA A 73 -14.30 -13.70 -9.18
N SER A 74 -15.28 -14.27 -8.47
CA SER A 74 -15.81 -15.62 -8.74
C SER A 74 -16.46 -15.74 -10.13
N LYS A 75 -16.90 -14.62 -10.72
CA LYS A 75 -17.49 -14.58 -12.06
C LYS A 75 -16.47 -14.50 -13.19
N ILE A 76 -15.20 -14.30 -12.86
CA ILE A 76 -14.13 -14.21 -13.86
C ILE A 76 -13.71 -15.62 -14.27
N LYS A 77 -13.82 -15.90 -15.57
CA LYS A 77 -13.54 -17.23 -16.13
C LYS A 77 -12.04 -17.50 -16.26
N ASP A 78 -11.29 -16.47 -16.64
CA ASP A 78 -9.84 -16.57 -16.76
C ASP A 78 -9.21 -16.62 -15.37
N GLU A 79 -8.47 -17.68 -15.10
CA GLU A 79 -7.89 -17.92 -13.77
C GLU A 79 -6.86 -16.88 -13.38
N GLN A 80 -5.98 -16.48 -14.30
CA GLN A 80 -4.94 -15.51 -13.99
C GLN A 80 -5.53 -14.13 -13.71
N THR A 81 -6.53 -13.72 -14.46
CA THR A 81 -7.27 -12.47 -14.22
C THR A 81 -8.00 -12.53 -12.88
N ARG A 82 -8.64 -13.67 -12.57
CA ARG A 82 -9.32 -13.87 -11.29
C ARG A 82 -8.34 -13.73 -10.13
N TYR A 83 -7.21 -14.43 -10.18
CA TYR A 83 -6.18 -14.38 -9.14
C TYR A 83 -5.59 -12.98 -8.98
N PHE A 84 -5.39 -12.27 -10.08
CA PHE A 84 -4.93 -10.88 -10.05
C PHE A 84 -5.91 -9.97 -9.30
N ILE A 85 -7.21 -10.08 -9.57
CA ILE A 85 -8.23 -9.30 -8.89
C ILE A 85 -8.32 -9.68 -7.41
N GLU A 86 -8.34 -10.98 -7.09
CA GLU A 86 -8.35 -11.47 -5.71
C GLU A 86 -7.13 -10.97 -4.93
N ALA A 87 -5.93 -11.01 -5.53
CA ALA A 87 -4.72 -10.52 -4.90
C ALA A 87 -4.81 -9.03 -4.56
N ILE A 88 -5.27 -8.19 -5.48
CA ILE A 88 -5.47 -6.75 -5.21
C ILE A 88 -6.46 -6.56 -4.07
N GLN A 89 -7.59 -7.28 -4.09
CA GLN A 89 -8.62 -7.15 -3.06
C GLN A 89 -8.12 -7.56 -1.67
N GLU A 90 -7.36 -8.64 -1.56
CA GLU A 90 -6.79 -9.10 -0.29
C GLU A 90 -5.66 -8.19 0.20
N MET A 91 -4.81 -7.68 -0.70
CA MET A 91 -3.79 -6.68 -0.36
C MET A 91 -4.40 -5.41 0.21
N TYR A 92 -5.50 -4.90 -0.35
CA TYR A 92 -6.22 -3.73 0.20
C TYR A 92 -6.85 -3.99 1.57
N LYS A 93 -7.25 -5.22 1.86
CA LYS A 93 -7.78 -5.61 3.17
C LYS A 93 -6.68 -5.78 4.21
N GLY A 94 -5.42 -5.84 3.81
CA GLY A 94 -4.31 -6.26 4.67
C GLY A 94 -4.44 -7.72 5.15
N ASN A 95 -5.26 -8.51 4.45
CA ASN A 95 -5.52 -9.90 4.79
C ASN A 95 -4.59 -10.83 4.02
N TYR A 96 -3.36 -10.87 4.45
CA TYR A 96 -2.35 -11.72 3.83
C TYR A 96 -2.60 -13.22 4.08
N GLU A 97 -3.38 -13.58 5.09
CA GLU A 97 -3.79 -14.97 5.33
C GLU A 97 -4.77 -15.50 4.26
N GLY A 98 -5.58 -14.63 3.64
CA GLY A 98 -6.48 -15.01 2.54
C GLY A 98 -5.75 -15.43 1.26
N LEU A 99 -4.52 -14.98 1.09
CA LEU A 99 -3.64 -15.34 -0.02
C LEU A 99 -2.94 -16.72 0.17
N HIS A 100 -3.13 -17.39 1.30
CA HIS A 100 -2.55 -18.72 1.60
C HIS A 100 -3.14 -19.89 0.80
N ARG A 101 -4.03 -19.63 -0.13
CA ARG A 101 -4.38 -20.66 -1.10
C ARG A 101 -3.18 -20.87 -2.01
N ARG A 102 -2.85 -22.13 -2.29
CA ARG A 102 -1.82 -22.51 -3.28
C ARG A 102 -2.23 -22.06 -4.67
N ILE A 103 -2.12 -20.77 -4.91
CA ILE A 103 -2.44 -20.14 -6.19
C ILE A 103 -1.10 -19.85 -6.85
N LYS A 104 -0.84 -20.54 -7.95
CA LYS A 104 0.24 -20.18 -8.84
C LYS A 104 -0.20 -19.02 -9.69
N MET A 105 0.31 -17.85 -9.38
CA MET A 105 0.08 -16.62 -10.13
C MET A 105 1.29 -16.31 -10.99
N ASN A 106 1.05 -15.76 -12.18
CA ASN A 106 2.10 -15.16 -12.97
C ASN A 106 2.82 -14.07 -12.15
N ARG A 107 4.14 -14.11 -12.15
CA ARG A 107 5.01 -13.22 -11.36
C ARG A 107 4.75 -11.75 -11.64
N ASP A 108 4.58 -11.38 -12.90
CA ASP A 108 4.35 -10.00 -13.29
C ASP A 108 2.98 -9.51 -12.77
N ASN A 109 1.96 -10.34 -12.81
CA ASN A 109 0.65 -10.03 -12.25
C ASN A 109 0.72 -9.76 -10.75
N PHE A 110 1.50 -10.55 -10.00
CA PHE A 110 1.72 -10.30 -8.58
C PHE A 110 2.44 -8.99 -8.32
N ILE A 111 3.51 -8.71 -9.07
CA ILE A 111 4.26 -7.44 -8.99
C ILE A 111 3.33 -6.26 -9.28
N TYR A 112 2.52 -6.34 -10.33
CA TYR A 112 1.54 -5.28 -10.64
C TYR A 112 0.51 -5.10 -9.54
N ALA A 113 -0.01 -6.18 -8.96
CA ALA A 113 -0.94 -6.09 -7.83
C ALA A 113 -0.30 -5.38 -6.63
N ALA A 114 0.94 -5.73 -6.28
CA ALA A 114 1.68 -5.11 -5.20
C ALA A 114 1.98 -3.62 -5.45
N ILE A 115 2.36 -3.26 -6.69
CA ILE A 115 2.57 -1.85 -7.07
C ILE A 115 1.26 -1.05 -6.97
N ILE A 116 0.17 -1.58 -7.48
CA ILE A 116 -1.15 -0.94 -7.48
C ILE A 116 -1.63 -0.67 -6.05
N THR A 117 -1.41 -1.60 -5.15
CA THR A 117 -1.86 -1.52 -3.75
C THR A 117 -0.88 -0.78 -2.83
N GLY A 118 0.32 -0.47 -3.33
CA GLY A 118 1.41 0.10 -2.53
C GLY A 118 2.09 -0.91 -1.60
N SER A 119 1.79 -2.21 -1.77
CA SER A 119 2.34 -3.31 -0.95
C SER A 119 3.74 -3.72 -1.45
N LEU A 120 4.66 -2.75 -1.55
CA LEU A 120 5.97 -2.95 -2.18
C LEU A 120 6.88 -3.91 -1.40
N ASP A 121 6.65 -4.07 -0.11
CA ASP A 121 7.40 -5.04 0.70
C ASP A 121 7.17 -6.48 0.23
N LEU A 122 6.01 -6.76 -0.39
CA LEU A 122 5.67 -8.05 -0.98
C LEU A 122 6.57 -8.47 -2.16
N ILE A 123 7.24 -7.53 -2.81
CA ILE A 123 8.04 -7.79 -4.01
C ILE A 123 9.55 -7.72 -3.79
N ARG A 124 9.98 -7.39 -2.55
CA ARG A 124 11.40 -7.16 -2.26
C ARG A 124 12.27 -8.40 -2.48
N ASP A 125 11.78 -9.58 -2.10
CA ASP A 125 12.53 -10.84 -2.12
C ASP A 125 11.76 -11.96 -2.84
N LEU A 126 11.10 -11.62 -3.96
CA LEU A 126 10.37 -12.60 -4.74
C LEU A 126 11.32 -13.64 -5.35
N PRO A 127 10.96 -14.93 -5.29
CA PRO A 127 11.73 -15.98 -5.93
C PRO A 127 11.87 -15.75 -7.44
N GLU A 128 12.97 -16.21 -8.01
CA GLU A 128 13.15 -16.23 -9.45
C GLU A 128 12.20 -17.25 -10.10
N GLY A 129 11.60 -16.89 -11.23
CA GLY A 129 10.68 -17.73 -12.00
C GLY A 129 9.53 -16.94 -12.58
N ASP A 130 8.81 -17.58 -13.51
CA ASP A 130 7.67 -16.96 -14.20
C ASP A 130 6.36 -17.04 -13.38
N GLU A 131 6.30 -17.96 -12.43
CA GLU A 131 5.16 -18.19 -11.53
C GLU A 131 5.60 -18.08 -10.06
N ILE A 132 4.74 -17.47 -9.26
CA ILE A 132 4.90 -17.36 -7.81
C ILE A 132 3.89 -18.27 -7.14
N ASP A 133 4.36 -19.15 -6.26
CA ASP A 133 3.49 -19.79 -5.27
C ASP A 133 3.21 -18.75 -4.18
N MET A 134 1.98 -18.26 -4.17
CA MET A 134 1.53 -17.22 -3.23
C MET A 134 1.73 -17.64 -1.76
N CYS A 135 1.65 -18.93 -1.44
CA CYS A 135 1.90 -19.43 -0.08
C CYS A 135 3.34 -19.19 0.35
N GLU A 136 4.31 -19.53 -0.50
CA GLU A 136 5.72 -19.45 -0.14
C GLU A 136 6.22 -18.01 0.01
N GLY A 137 5.78 -17.12 -0.88
CA GLY A 137 6.07 -15.68 -0.77
C GLY A 137 5.48 -15.05 0.49
N MET A 138 4.26 -15.44 0.84
CA MET A 138 3.54 -14.91 2.00
C MET A 138 4.02 -15.48 3.34
N GLU A 139 4.42 -16.76 3.38
CA GLU A 139 5.02 -17.34 4.59
C GLU A 139 6.33 -16.63 4.98
N ARG A 140 7.18 -16.35 3.98
CA ARG A 140 8.41 -15.58 4.21
C ARG A 140 8.11 -14.20 4.79
N MET A 141 7.13 -13.51 4.25
CA MET A 141 6.75 -12.19 4.72
C MET A 141 6.12 -12.20 6.10
N ALA A 142 5.19 -13.12 6.36
CA ALA A 142 4.61 -13.26 7.69
C ALA A 142 5.70 -13.57 8.74
N GLU A 143 6.78 -14.20 8.32
CA GLU A 143 7.94 -14.47 9.15
C GLU A 143 8.83 -13.21 9.32
N GLU A 144 9.03 -12.44 8.26
CA GLU A 144 9.75 -11.16 8.31
C GLU A 144 9.01 -10.14 9.17
N PHE A 145 7.72 -9.90 8.95
CA PHE A 145 6.92 -9.01 9.78
C PHE A 145 6.88 -9.47 11.25
N ARG A 146 6.79 -10.77 11.50
CA ARG A 146 6.90 -11.30 12.88
C ARG A 146 8.27 -11.03 13.49
N ASN A 147 9.32 -11.15 12.69
CA ASN A 147 10.69 -10.90 13.14
C ASN A 147 10.98 -9.40 13.34
N GLU A 148 10.48 -8.54 12.43
CA GLU A 148 10.54 -7.09 12.58
C GLU A 148 9.75 -6.61 13.80
N GLY A 149 8.47 -7.00 13.93
CA GLY A 149 7.66 -6.65 15.09
C GLY A 149 8.23 -7.19 16.40
N ARG A 150 8.85 -8.38 16.37
CA ARG A 150 9.56 -8.94 17.54
C ARG A 150 10.85 -8.18 17.87
N SER A 151 11.54 -7.71 16.84
CA SER A 151 12.75 -6.90 16.99
C SER A 151 12.41 -5.50 17.51
N GLU A 152 11.41 -4.85 16.98
CA GLU A 152 10.90 -3.56 17.44
C GLU A 152 10.35 -3.64 18.87
N GLY A 153 9.53 -4.65 19.16
CA GLY A 153 9.01 -4.89 20.50
C GLY A 153 10.11 -5.10 21.54
N LYS A 154 11.16 -5.87 21.19
CA LYS A 154 12.33 -6.04 22.06
C LYS A 154 13.11 -4.74 22.28
N LEU A 155 13.21 -3.91 21.25
CA LEU A 155 13.90 -2.62 21.33
C LEU A 155 13.13 -1.66 22.23
N GLU A 156 11.81 -1.61 22.09
CA GLU A 156 10.93 -0.75 22.88
C GLU A 156 10.86 -1.19 24.35
N GLU A 157 10.71 -2.49 24.61
CA GLU A 157 10.79 -3.07 25.95
C GLU A 157 12.13 -2.72 26.63
N LYS A 158 13.24 -2.83 25.88
CA LYS A 158 14.58 -2.53 26.38
C LYS A 158 14.73 -1.05 26.73
N ARG A 159 14.22 -0.15 25.88
CA ARG A 159 14.22 1.29 26.13
C ARG A 159 13.41 1.64 27.38
N SER A 160 12.21 1.10 27.48
CA SER A 160 11.32 1.33 28.63
C SER A 160 11.96 0.85 29.92
N THR A 161 12.49 -0.38 29.94
CA THR A 161 13.15 -0.95 31.11
C THR A 161 14.38 -0.13 31.54
N LEU A 162 15.21 0.29 30.59
CA LEU A 162 16.39 1.11 30.90
C LEU A 162 16.02 2.49 31.40
N LYS A 163 14.98 3.12 30.81
CA LYS A 163 14.45 4.39 31.31
C LYS A 163 14.03 4.27 32.75
N GLU A 164 13.22 3.28 33.11
CA GLU A 164 12.76 3.02 34.46
C GLU A 164 13.93 2.78 35.43
N GLN A 165 14.92 1.96 35.06
CA GLN A 165 16.11 1.70 35.86
C GLN A 165 16.95 2.96 36.10
N LEU A 166 17.08 3.82 35.07
CA LEU A 166 17.80 5.09 35.20
C LEU A 166 17.05 6.07 36.09
N GLU A 167 15.73 6.16 35.98
CA GLU A 167 14.88 7.00 36.81
C GLU A 167 14.95 6.56 38.29
N ILE A 168 14.94 5.26 38.55
CA ILE A 168 15.13 4.73 39.92
C ILE A 168 16.50 5.11 40.46
N LYS A 169 17.54 5.07 39.64
CA LYS A 169 18.92 5.24 40.07
C LYS A 169 19.38 6.70 40.18
N LEU A 170 18.99 7.51 39.19
CA LEU A 170 19.46 8.90 39.03
C LEU A 170 18.40 9.93 39.44
N GLY A 171 17.16 9.51 39.64
CA GLY A 171 16.00 10.39 39.74
C GLY A 171 15.43 10.76 38.38
N THR A 172 14.73 11.89 38.28
CA THR A 172 14.14 12.36 37.03
C THR A 172 15.26 12.60 35.99
N ILE A 173 15.16 11.94 34.86
CA ILE A 173 16.11 12.09 33.75
C ILE A 173 15.74 13.31 32.88
N SER A 174 16.73 13.90 32.24
CA SER A 174 16.54 15.04 31.36
C SER A 174 15.87 14.64 30.03
N ASN A 175 15.13 15.56 29.41
CA ASN A 175 14.53 15.37 28.09
C ASN A 175 15.58 15.02 27.02
N ASN A 176 16.81 15.53 27.16
CA ASN A 176 17.90 15.19 26.24
C ASN A 176 18.30 13.72 26.38
N LEU A 177 18.44 13.21 27.58
CA LEU A 177 18.78 11.81 27.81
C LEU A 177 17.65 10.89 27.33
N GLU A 178 16.41 11.24 27.56
CA GLU A 178 15.23 10.49 27.04
C GLU A 178 15.24 10.41 25.51
N LEU A 179 15.52 11.51 24.81
CA LEU A 179 15.64 11.54 23.35
C LEU A 179 16.80 10.64 22.86
N GLN A 180 17.94 10.68 23.53
CA GLN A 180 19.09 9.85 23.16
C GLN A 180 18.83 8.36 23.39
N LEU A 181 18.14 7.98 24.45
CA LEU A 181 17.70 6.60 24.69
C LEU A 181 16.73 6.12 23.60
N THR A 182 15.81 6.99 23.17
CA THR A 182 14.85 6.68 22.09
C THR A 182 15.55 6.44 20.75
N ASN A 183 16.65 7.12 20.48
CA ASN A 183 17.41 6.98 19.23
C ASN A 183 18.54 5.93 19.31
N ALA A 184 18.81 5.40 20.49
CA ALA A 184 19.90 4.44 20.70
C ALA A 184 19.61 3.09 20.04
N THR A 185 20.64 2.49 19.43
CA THR A 185 20.58 1.14 18.85
C THR A 185 20.51 0.07 19.94
N LEU A 186 19.96 -1.10 19.60
CA LEU A 186 19.87 -2.24 20.52
C LEU A 186 21.24 -2.63 21.11
N GLU A 187 22.31 -2.50 20.32
CA GLU A 187 23.68 -2.78 20.77
C GLU A 187 24.11 -1.83 21.89
N LYS A 188 23.92 -0.52 21.68
CA LYS A 188 24.22 0.52 22.69
C LYS A 188 23.39 0.33 23.97
N LEU A 189 22.10 0.01 23.82
CA LEU A 189 21.24 -0.29 24.95
C LEU A 189 21.69 -1.55 25.74
N ASN A 190 22.18 -2.56 25.03
CA ASN A 190 22.77 -3.75 25.69
C ASN A 190 24.05 -3.44 26.44
N ILE A 191 24.92 -2.58 25.89
CA ILE A 191 26.12 -2.11 26.58
C ILE A 191 25.73 -1.30 27.84
N LEU A 192 24.75 -0.42 27.71
CA LEU A 192 24.23 0.36 28.83
C LEU A 192 23.66 -0.54 29.92
N THR A 193 22.90 -1.57 29.58
CA THR A 193 22.37 -2.55 30.54
C THR A 193 23.48 -3.21 31.34
N ARG A 194 24.55 -3.63 30.67
CA ARG A 194 25.69 -4.30 31.36
C ARG A 194 26.43 -3.36 32.31
N ASN A 195 26.37 -2.07 32.01
CA ASN A 195 27.06 -1.04 32.81
C ASN A 195 26.15 -0.29 33.78
N ILE A 196 24.87 -0.68 33.88
CA ILE A 196 23.86 0.05 34.65
C ILE A 196 24.30 0.30 36.11
N PHE A 197 24.98 -0.65 36.72
CA PHE A 197 25.48 -0.52 38.11
C PHE A 197 26.60 0.50 38.25
N ASN A 198 27.38 0.75 37.21
CA ASN A 198 28.54 1.67 37.22
C ASN A 198 28.14 3.12 36.88
N ILE A 199 26.91 3.36 36.43
CA ILE A 199 26.42 4.68 36.12
C ILE A 199 26.13 5.46 37.38
N THR A 200 26.64 6.69 37.47
CA THR A 200 26.44 7.58 38.59
C THR A 200 25.76 8.89 38.25
N ASN A 201 25.75 9.25 36.96
CA ASN A 201 25.14 10.47 36.44
C ASN A 201 24.75 10.28 34.95
N GLU A 202 24.00 11.24 34.37
CA GLU A 202 23.56 11.20 32.98
C GLU A 202 24.72 11.23 31.97
N GLU A 203 25.83 11.89 32.28
CA GLU A 203 27.01 11.94 31.40
C GLU A 203 27.61 10.55 31.16
N ASP A 204 27.58 9.68 32.16
CA ASP A 204 28.06 8.31 32.05
C ASP A 204 27.19 7.52 31.05
N VAL A 205 25.87 7.76 31.03
CA VAL A 205 24.94 7.17 30.07
C VAL A 205 25.25 7.68 28.68
N LEU A 206 25.35 9.00 28.50
CA LEU A 206 25.58 9.64 27.20
C LEU A 206 26.90 9.19 26.55
N LYS A 207 27.95 8.91 27.35
CA LYS A 207 29.23 8.35 26.84
C LYS A 207 29.07 6.95 26.24
N ILE A 208 28.06 6.20 26.67
CA ILE A 208 27.81 4.84 26.17
C ILE A 208 26.91 4.86 24.93
N ILE A 209 25.94 5.76 24.91
CA ILE A 209 24.90 5.76 23.83
C ILE A 209 25.19 6.73 22.69
N ASN A 210 26.15 7.65 22.80
CA ASN A 210 26.64 8.51 21.72
C ASN A 210 27.81 7.83 21.00
#